data_8e21e75333c07a6f01e146846470b28f
#
_entry.id   8e21e75333c07a6f01e146846470b28f
#
_cell.length_a   1.000
_cell.length_b   1.000
_cell.length_c   1.000
_cell.angle_alpha   90.00
_cell.angle_beta   90.00
_cell.angle_gamma   90.00
#
_symmetry.space_group_name_H-M   'P 1'
#
loop_
_entity.id
_entity.type
_entity.pdbx_description
1 polymer ?
#
loop_
_entity_poly.entity_id
_entity_poly.type
_entity_poly.pdbx_seq_one_letter_code
_entity_poly.pdbx_strand_id
1 'polypeptide(L)'
;MSVKQNTLKGEFSLKGKGLHTGKEVCATFKPAAENTGYKIVRVDLEEKTEIPALAKYIELVDRASCLQKDGAKVYTLEHAMAALYGCGIDNCVIELSGEEFPILDGSARYYVEEIQKVGIEEQQAERRYFSVK
;
A
#
# COMPACT_ATOMS: atom_id res chain seq x y z
N MET A 1 -22.45 -15.75 -6.86
CA MET A 1 -21.89 -15.72 -5.48
C MET A 1 -21.11 -14.46 -5.27
N SER A 2 -21.38 -13.76 -4.19
CA SER A 2 -20.63 -12.56 -3.86
C SER A 2 -19.36 -12.95 -3.12
N VAL A 3 -18.30 -12.20 -3.37
CA VAL A 3 -17.00 -12.36 -2.72
C VAL A 3 -16.85 -11.27 -1.67
N LYS A 4 -16.47 -11.67 -0.47
CA LYS A 4 -16.28 -10.73 0.63
C LYS A 4 -14.96 -9.98 0.48
N GLN A 5 -14.91 -8.79 1.07
CA GLN A 5 -13.67 -8.03 1.15
C GLN A 5 -12.74 -8.66 2.18
N ASN A 6 -11.45 -8.46 1.99
CA ASN A 6 -10.42 -8.97 2.90
C ASN A 6 -9.51 -7.85 3.37
N THR A 7 -9.03 -7.99 4.61
CA THR A 7 -8.00 -7.16 5.17
C THR A 7 -6.94 -8.04 5.81
N LEU A 8 -5.91 -7.44 6.41
CA LEU A 8 -4.89 -8.19 7.14
C LEU A 8 -5.41 -8.57 8.52
N LYS A 9 -5.01 -9.75 9.02
CA LYS A 9 -5.33 -10.16 10.39
C LYS A 9 -4.52 -9.38 11.43
N GLY A 10 -3.30 -8.99 11.08
CA GLY A 10 -2.42 -8.26 11.96
C GLY A 10 -1.59 -7.27 11.19
N GLU A 11 -0.68 -6.59 11.86
CA GLU A 11 0.19 -5.63 11.19
C GLU A 11 1.60 -6.16 11.05
N PHE A 12 2.32 -5.65 10.05
CA PHE A 12 3.72 -5.95 9.86
C PHE A 12 4.45 -4.72 9.33
N SER A 13 5.76 -4.68 9.54
CA SER A 13 6.62 -3.61 9.03
C SER A 13 7.78 -4.18 8.25
N LEU A 14 8.16 -3.47 7.19
CA LEU A 14 9.37 -3.77 6.42
C LEU A 14 10.22 -2.51 6.34
N LYS A 15 11.52 -2.66 6.59
CA LYS A 15 12.49 -1.57 6.50
C LYS A 15 13.46 -1.84 5.38
N GLY A 16 13.91 -0.79 4.74
CA GLY A 16 14.91 -0.88 3.69
C GLY A 16 15.20 0.49 3.12
N LYS A 17 16.07 0.52 2.12
CA LYS A 17 16.41 1.76 1.45
C LYS A 17 15.49 1.97 0.25
N GLY A 18 15.15 3.23 -0.01
CA GLY A 18 14.46 3.60 -1.22
C GLY A 18 15.38 3.52 -2.43
N LEU A 19 14.84 3.10 -3.57
CA LEU A 19 15.61 2.97 -4.80
C LEU A 19 16.17 4.30 -5.29
N HIS A 20 15.35 5.35 -5.22
CA HIS A 20 15.72 6.68 -5.74
C HIS A 20 16.36 7.55 -4.68
N THR A 21 15.84 7.55 -3.46
CA THR A 21 16.31 8.41 -2.39
C THR A 21 17.56 7.87 -1.70
N GLY A 22 17.75 6.55 -1.68
CA GLY A 22 18.82 5.89 -0.93
C GLY A 22 18.64 5.98 0.58
N LYS A 23 17.54 6.56 1.05
CA LYS A 23 17.27 6.74 2.48
C LYS A 23 16.57 5.53 3.06
N GLU A 24 16.87 5.25 4.32
CA GLU A 24 16.17 4.18 5.03
C GLU A 24 14.74 4.59 5.30
N VAL A 25 13.81 3.69 5.04
CA VAL A 25 12.38 3.93 5.20
C VAL A 25 11.71 2.69 5.80
N CYS A 26 10.66 2.92 6.57
CA CYS A 26 9.86 1.86 7.16
C CYS A 26 8.43 1.97 6.63
N ALA A 27 7.91 0.85 6.12
CA ALA A 27 6.52 0.73 5.70
C ALA A 27 5.81 -0.22 6.66
N THR A 28 4.75 0.27 7.33
CA THR A 28 3.95 -0.52 8.26
C THR A 28 2.57 -0.73 7.69
N PHE A 29 2.20 -2.00 7.49
CA PHE A 29 0.94 -2.41 6.89
C PHE A 29 -0.02 -2.82 7.98
N LYS A 30 -1.20 -2.21 8.00
CA LYS A 30 -2.20 -2.41 9.06
C LYS A 30 -3.55 -2.83 8.50
N PRO A 31 -4.34 -3.59 9.27
CA PRO A 31 -5.72 -3.85 8.89
C PRO A 31 -6.50 -2.55 8.72
N ALA A 32 -7.50 -2.58 7.87
CA ALA A 32 -8.36 -1.42 7.63
C ALA A 32 -9.81 -1.84 7.55
N ALA A 33 -10.70 -0.89 7.84
CA ALA A 33 -12.13 -1.10 7.78
C ALA A 33 -12.60 -1.39 6.36
N GLU A 34 -13.77 -1.99 6.25
CA GLU A 34 -14.41 -2.25 4.97
C GLU A 34 -14.53 -0.98 4.15
N ASN A 35 -14.42 -1.12 2.84
CA ASN A 35 -14.54 -0.02 1.88
C ASN A 35 -13.44 1.06 2.01
N THR A 36 -12.34 0.76 2.68
CA THR A 36 -11.21 1.70 2.82
C THR A 36 -10.34 1.73 1.57
N GLY A 37 -10.16 0.58 0.93
CA GLY A 37 -9.16 0.44 -0.15
C GLY A 37 -7.75 0.49 0.42
N TYR A 38 -6.80 0.91 -0.39
CA TYR A 38 -5.41 1.09 0.06
C TYR A 38 -5.19 2.56 0.37
N LYS A 39 -4.77 2.85 1.57
CA LYS A 39 -4.52 4.21 2.02
C LYS A 39 -3.11 4.32 2.56
N ILE A 40 -2.32 5.23 2.02
CA ILE A 40 -0.95 5.46 2.45
C ILE A 40 -0.92 6.72 3.31
N VAL A 41 -0.32 6.60 4.49
CA VAL A 41 -0.20 7.72 5.43
C VAL A 41 1.28 8.06 5.59
N ARG A 42 1.67 9.30 5.21
CA ARG A 42 3.04 9.80 5.37
C ARG A 42 3.22 10.24 6.81
N VAL A 43 3.67 9.30 7.66
CA VAL A 43 3.81 9.57 9.10
C VAL A 43 5.03 10.41 9.46
N ASP A 44 5.96 10.59 8.51
CA ASP A 44 7.11 11.48 8.68
C ASP A 44 6.74 12.95 8.54
N LEU A 45 5.58 13.24 7.94
CA LEU A 45 5.11 14.62 7.77
C LEU A 45 4.30 15.03 8.99
N GLU A 46 4.40 16.31 9.34
CA GLU A 46 3.72 16.87 10.50
C GLU A 46 2.20 16.67 10.42
N GLU A 47 1.64 16.86 9.23
CA GLU A 47 0.20 16.73 9.00
C GLU A 47 -0.25 15.29 8.79
N LYS A 48 0.69 14.34 8.68
CA LYS A 48 0.39 12.92 8.42
C LYS A 48 -0.61 12.75 7.28
N THR A 49 -0.26 13.31 6.14
CA THR A 49 -1.11 13.31 4.95
C THR A 49 -1.51 11.90 4.54
N GLU A 50 -2.81 11.68 4.31
CA GLU A 50 -3.36 10.42 3.85
C GLU A 50 -3.55 10.48 2.33
N ILE A 51 -3.04 9.47 1.64
CA ILE A 51 -3.10 9.40 0.19
C ILE A 51 -3.79 8.10 -0.21
N PRO A 52 -5.06 8.14 -0.68
CA PRO A 52 -5.67 6.93 -1.23
C PRO A 52 -4.92 6.48 -2.48
N ALA A 53 -4.67 5.18 -2.60
CA ALA A 53 -3.96 4.65 -3.77
C ALA A 53 -4.93 4.53 -4.94
N LEU A 54 -5.34 5.67 -5.48
CA LEU A 54 -6.25 5.78 -6.61
C LEU A 54 -5.50 6.30 -7.84
N ALA A 55 -5.91 5.83 -9.01
CA ALA A 55 -5.27 6.21 -10.27
C ALA A 55 -5.20 7.73 -10.48
N LYS A 56 -6.20 8.47 -10.02
CA LYS A 56 -6.24 9.93 -10.21
C LYS A 56 -5.14 10.69 -9.48
N TYR A 57 -4.46 10.06 -8.51
CA TYR A 57 -3.35 10.68 -7.79
C TYR A 57 -1.99 10.27 -8.33
N ILE A 58 -1.95 9.43 -9.36
CA ILE A 58 -0.68 8.95 -9.93
C ILE A 58 -0.18 9.91 -11.00
N GLU A 59 1.08 10.32 -10.86
CA GLU A 59 1.78 11.11 -11.87
C GLU A 59 3.02 10.36 -12.33
N LEU A 60 3.37 10.55 -13.60
CA LEU A 60 4.63 10.03 -14.14
C LEU A 60 5.69 11.09 -14.00
N VAL A 61 6.75 10.78 -13.25
CA VAL A 61 7.89 11.67 -13.05
C VAL A 61 9.15 10.89 -13.38
N ASP A 62 9.93 11.34 -14.37
CA ASP A 62 11.20 10.72 -14.76
C ASP A 62 11.12 9.19 -14.90
N ARG A 63 10.09 8.68 -15.60
CA ARG A 63 9.85 7.25 -15.84
C ARG A 63 9.45 6.47 -14.60
N ALA A 64 9.19 7.13 -13.50
CA ALA A 64 8.68 6.48 -12.29
C ALA A 64 7.27 6.95 -12.01
N SER A 65 6.44 6.06 -11.48
CA SER A 65 5.11 6.43 -11.01
C SER A 65 5.20 7.05 -9.63
N CYS A 66 4.51 8.15 -9.45
CA CYS A 66 4.45 8.84 -8.17
C CYS A 66 3.01 9.07 -7.78
N LEU A 67 2.64 8.61 -6.59
CA LEU A 67 1.33 8.90 -6.02
C LEU A 67 1.45 10.22 -5.26
N GLN A 68 0.59 11.18 -5.55
CA GLN A 68 0.69 12.52 -4.96
C GLN A 68 -0.66 13.07 -4.56
N LYS A 69 -0.70 13.67 -3.37
CA LYS A 69 -1.88 14.40 -2.89
C LYS A 69 -1.42 15.45 -1.89
N ASP A 70 -1.94 16.67 -2.02
CA ASP A 70 -1.67 17.79 -1.09
C ASP A 70 -0.18 18.03 -0.85
N GLY A 71 0.63 17.87 -1.90
CA GLY A 71 2.07 18.07 -1.83
C GLY A 71 2.86 16.89 -1.31
N ALA A 72 2.20 15.86 -0.78
CA ALA A 72 2.87 14.66 -0.31
C ALA A 72 3.03 13.68 -1.48
N LYS A 73 4.22 13.11 -1.61
CA LYS A 73 4.56 12.19 -2.71
C LYS A 73 4.94 10.83 -2.16
N VAL A 74 4.61 9.78 -2.93
CA VAL A 74 5.02 8.41 -2.63
C VAL A 74 5.54 7.77 -3.91
N TYR A 75 6.77 7.26 -3.85
CA TYR A 75 7.42 6.59 -4.97
C TYR A 75 7.56 5.09 -4.70
N THR A 76 7.77 4.32 -5.75
CA THR A 76 8.14 2.90 -5.67
C THR A 76 7.08 2.06 -4.96
N LEU A 77 5.80 2.33 -5.26
CA LEU A 77 4.68 1.63 -4.61
C LEU A 77 4.28 0.33 -5.33
N GLU A 78 4.80 0.08 -6.54
CA GLU A 78 4.32 -1.00 -7.41
C GLU A 78 4.38 -2.37 -6.75
N HIS A 79 5.48 -2.69 -6.08
CA HIS A 79 5.69 -4.02 -5.52
C HIS A 79 4.77 -4.28 -4.32
N ALA A 80 4.58 -3.26 -3.48
CA ALA A 80 3.67 -3.37 -2.34
C ALA A 80 2.22 -3.51 -2.82
N MET A 81 1.81 -2.71 -3.82
CA MET A 81 0.45 -2.79 -4.37
C MET A 81 0.22 -4.13 -5.05
N ALA A 82 1.20 -4.61 -5.82
CA ALA A 82 1.11 -5.91 -6.49
C ALA A 82 0.95 -7.05 -5.47
N ALA A 83 1.68 -6.98 -4.35
CA ALA A 83 1.59 -7.99 -3.30
C ALA A 83 0.21 -7.99 -2.64
N LEU A 84 -0.30 -6.83 -2.28
CA LEU A 84 -1.63 -6.71 -1.67
C LEU A 84 -2.72 -7.21 -2.61
N TYR A 85 -2.68 -6.77 -3.84
CA TYR A 85 -3.65 -7.18 -4.86
C TYR A 85 -3.56 -8.67 -5.13
N GLY A 86 -2.33 -9.19 -5.30
CA GLY A 86 -2.11 -10.61 -5.60
C GLY A 86 -2.52 -11.54 -4.46
N CYS A 87 -2.48 -11.06 -3.22
CA CYS A 87 -2.92 -11.83 -2.05
C CYS A 87 -4.42 -11.62 -1.75
N GLY A 88 -5.12 -10.83 -2.55
CA GLY A 88 -6.55 -10.63 -2.38
C GLY A 88 -6.94 -9.69 -1.25
N ILE A 89 -6.03 -8.80 -0.85
CA ILE A 89 -6.32 -7.79 0.18
C ILE A 89 -7.06 -6.61 -0.47
N ASP A 90 -8.20 -6.26 0.07
CA ASP A 90 -9.02 -5.15 -0.42
C ASP A 90 -8.78 -3.86 0.39
N ASN A 91 -8.51 -4.00 1.68
CA ASN A 91 -8.44 -2.86 2.60
C ASN A 91 -7.17 -2.93 3.43
N CYS A 92 -6.37 -1.88 3.38
CA CYS A 92 -5.10 -1.83 4.09
C CYS A 92 -4.66 -0.38 4.28
N VAL A 93 -4.24 -0.04 5.49
CA VAL A 93 -3.61 1.24 5.77
C VAL A 93 -2.11 1.00 5.84
N ILE A 94 -1.34 1.80 5.12
CA ILE A 94 0.11 1.69 5.08
C ILE A 94 0.71 2.98 5.62
N GLU A 95 1.42 2.88 6.75
CA GLU A 95 2.15 4.02 7.30
C GLU A 95 3.56 4.01 6.76
N LEU A 96 3.95 5.09 6.11
CA LEU A 96 5.24 5.19 5.44
C LEU A 96 6.05 6.32 6.05
N SER A 97 7.27 6.02 6.48
CA SER A 97 8.12 6.98 7.17
C SER A 97 8.94 7.88 6.25
N GLY A 98 8.68 7.85 4.96
CA GLY A 98 9.37 8.66 3.97
C GLY A 98 8.56 8.75 2.70
N GLU A 99 9.17 9.28 1.64
CA GLU A 99 8.47 9.49 0.37
C GLU A 99 8.59 8.31 -0.60
N GLU A 100 9.26 7.24 -0.18
CA GLU A 100 9.49 6.09 -1.06
C GLU A 100 9.34 4.79 -0.28
N PHE A 101 8.73 3.77 -0.91
CA PHE A 101 8.71 2.42 -0.34
C PHE A 101 10.11 1.81 -0.40
N PRO A 102 10.47 0.94 0.56
CA PRO A 102 11.77 0.26 0.51
C PRO A 102 11.82 -0.66 -0.70
N ILE A 103 12.95 -0.65 -1.42
CA ILE A 103 13.12 -1.46 -2.61
C ILE A 103 13.28 -2.95 -2.30
N LEU A 104 13.85 -3.27 -1.13
CA LEU A 104 14.13 -4.63 -0.70
C LEU A 104 14.95 -5.37 -1.75
N ASP A 105 14.41 -6.47 -2.32
CA ASP A 105 15.10 -7.22 -3.38
C ASP A 105 14.63 -6.83 -4.79
N GLY A 106 13.81 -5.77 -4.89
CA GLY A 106 13.29 -5.32 -6.18
C GLY A 106 12.09 -6.11 -6.68
N SER A 107 11.46 -6.91 -5.81
CA SER A 107 10.27 -7.69 -6.16
C SER A 107 9.20 -7.57 -5.07
N ALA A 108 8.06 -8.20 -5.28
CA ALA A 108 6.97 -8.22 -4.31
C ALA A 108 7.16 -9.31 -3.24
N ARG A 109 8.20 -10.12 -3.34
CA ARG A 109 8.40 -11.33 -2.53
C ARG A 109 8.27 -11.09 -1.02
N TYR A 110 9.01 -10.13 -0.48
CA TYR A 110 9.01 -9.89 0.96
C TYR A 110 7.66 -9.39 1.46
N TYR A 111 6.97 -8.60 0.64
CA TYR A 111 5.62 -8.15 0.99
C TYR A 111 4.65 -9.33 1.05
N VAL A 112 4.70 -10.21 0.06
CA VAL A 112 3.85 -11.41 0.02
C VAL A 112 4.12 -12.31 1.22
N GLU A 113 5.39 -12.55 1.55
CA GLU A 113 5.76 -13.38 2.69
C GLU A 113 5.19 -12.84 4.00
N GLU A 114 5.27 -11.54 4.22
CA GLU A 114 4.76 -10.93 5.45
C GLU A 114 3.24 -10.94 5.50
N ILE A 115 2.56 -10.74 4.38
CA ILE A 115 1.10 -10.84 4.30
C ILE A 115 0.65 -12.25 4.69
N GLN A 116 1.33 -13.26 4.19
CA GLN A 116 1.01 -14.65 4.49
C GLN A 116 1.28 -15.00 5.96
N LYS A 117 2.32 -14.42 6.55
CA LYS A 117 2.63 -14.65 7.97
C LYS A 117 1.57 -14.07 8.90
N VAL A 118 1.13 -12.84 8.66
CA VAL A 118 0.13 -12.22 9.54
C VAL A 118 -1.27 -12.74 9.26
N GLY A 119 -1.50 -13.23 8.05
CA GLY A 119 -2.77 -13.82 7.67
C GLY A 119 -3.76 -12.81 7.09
N ILE A 120 -4.83 -13.37 6.53
CA ILE A 120 -5.86 -12.60 5.83
C ILE A 120 -7.17 -12.79 6.56
N GLU A 121 -7.88 -11.69 6.84
CA GLU A 121 -9.17 -11.73 7.50
C GLU A 121 -10.28 -11.36 6.53
N GLU A 122 -11.28 -12.24 6.41
CA GLU A 122 -12.45 -11.96 5.60
C GLU A 122 -13.38 -11.02 6.36
N GLN A 123 -13.87 -10.00 5.69
CA GLN A 123 -14.78 -9.02 6.27
C GLN A 123 -16.22 -9.30 5.87
N GLN A 124 -17.15 -8.56 6.40
CA GLN A 124 -18.58 -8.77 6.13
C GLN A 124 -19.04 -8.16 4.82
N ALA A 125 -18.47 -7.01 4.44
CA ALA A 125 -18.87 -6.31 3.23
C ALA A 125 -18.46 -7.09 1.98
N GLU A 126 -19.29 -7.02 0.97
CA GLU A 126 -19.01 -7.65 -0.31
C GLU A 126 -18.04 -6.80 -1.11
N ARG A 127 -17.19 -7.48 -1.89
CA ARG A 127 -16.25 -6.82 -2.80
C ARG A 127 -17.03 -6.13 -3.90
N ARG A 128 -16.68 -4.88 -4.16
CA ARG A 128 -17.32 -4.11 -5.22
C ARG A 128 -16.59 -4.35 -6.52
N TYR A 129 -17.34 -4.67 -7.56
CA TYR A 129 -16.81 -4.80 -8.90
C TYR A 129 -17.24 -3.60 -9.71
N PHE A 130 -16.28 -2.96 -10.38
CA PHE A 130 -16.60 -1.89 -11.30
C PHE A 130 -16.73 -2.47 -12.69
N SER A 131 -17.87 -2.18 -13.32
CA SER A 131 -18.03 -2.50 -14.72
C SER A 131 -17.21 -1.53 -15.53
N VAL A 132 -16.27 -2.06 -16.29
CA VAL A 132 -15.52 -1.25 -17.25
C VAL A 132 -16.37 -1.20 -18.50
N LYS A 133 -16.81 -0.04 -18.83
CA LYS A 133 -17.64 0.17 -20.01
C LYS A 133 -16.84 0.84 -21.11
#